data_bd6c7a2a95810e9ce436d921140d9251
#
_entry.id   bd6c7a2a95810e9ce436d921140d9251
#
_cell.length_a   1.000
_cell.length_b   1.000
_cell.length_c   1.000
_cell.angle_alpha   90.00
_cell.angle_beta   90.00
_cell.angle_gamma   90.00
#
_symmetry.space_group_name_H-M   'P 1'
#
loop_
_entity.id
_entity.type
_entity.pdbx_description
1 polymer ?
#
loop_
_entity_poly.entity_id
_entity_poly.type
_entity_poly.pdbx_seq_one_letter_code
_entity_poly.pdbx_strand_id
1 'polypeptide(L)'
;MKKILALVLVAMLVLAGAALAEGKVGVAMPTQDLQRWNQDGANMKAQLEEAGYEVILTYSNNDVAKQVADIENMILNEVDALVVASIDGSALGTVLASAKEEGIPVIAYDRLLTDTDAVDYYATFDNYMVGTIQGNFIKDKFDLDNTTETYTMEVFGGSPDDNNALYFYQGAWDVLSPYVESGKLVVKSGQTDFQTCAILGWGTDDAQARMDNLLTAYYSDGVAPDIVLSPNDSLALGITNSLKAAGFTLEEFPVITGQDCDVTNTKNIIAGYQAMSVFKDTRTLATQVVKMVDAILSGAEVPVNDTETYDNGVKVVPSYLCEPVFADASNYQELLIDSGYYTAEQLAG
;
A
#
# COMPACT_ATOMS: atom_id res chain seq x y z
N MET A 1 -48.07 39.76 -18.78
CA MET A 1 -47.56 38.43 -19.11
C MET A 1 -46.02 38.37 -19.27
N LYS A 2 -45.35 39.28 -19.98
CA LYS A 2 -43.86 39.23 -20.14
C LYS A 2 -43.06 39.42 -18.85
N LYS A 3 -43.56 40.18 -17.84
CA LYS A 3 -42.90 40.39 -16.56
C LYS A 3 -43.03 39.22 -15.57
N ILE A 4 -44.08 38.43 -15.70
CA ILE A 4 -44.30 37.21 -14.87
C ILE A 4 -43.44 36.08 -15.40
N LEU A 5 -43.23 35.97 -16.73
CA LEU A 5 -42.36 34.96 -17.32
C LEU A 5 -40.89 35.15 -16.96
N ALA A 6 -40.43 36.42 -16.81
CA ALA A 6 -39.06 36.75 -16.40
C ALA A 6 -38.80 36.39 -14.94
N LEU A 7 -39.79 36.54 -14.04
CA LEU A 7 -39.66 36.15 -12.63
C LEU A 7 -39.62 34.62 -12.43
N VAL A 8 -40.33 33.85 -13.25
CA VAL A 8 -40.31 32.40 -13.18
C VAL A 8 -38.98 31.84 -13.71
N LEU A 9 -38.42 32.47 -14.79
CA LEU A 9 -37.08 32.07 -15.28
C LEU A 9 -35.94 32.42 -14.29
N VAL A 10 -36.05 33.55 -13.58
CA VAL A 10 -35.06 33.90 -12.56
C VAL A 10 -35.18 33.02 -11.32
N ALA A 11 -36.40 32.57 -10.94
CA ALA A 11 -36.60 31.62 -9.85
C ALA A 11 -36.10 30.21 -10.20
N MET A 12 -36.13 29.78 -11.46
CA MET A 12 -35.53 28.49 -11.89
C MET A 12 -34.00 28.56 -11.99
N LEU A 13 -33.42 29.73 -12.22
CA LEU A 13 -31.97 29.92 -12.26
C LEU A 13 -31.31 30.04 -10.86
N VAL A 14 -32.08 30.38 -9.82
CA VAL A 14 -31.60 30.48 -8.43
C VAL A 14 -31.69 29.12 -7.71
N LEU A 15 -32.42 28.14 -8.23
CA LEU A 15 -32.50 26.76 -7.69
C LEU A 15 -31.41 25.83 -8.24
N ALA A 16 -30.52 26.32 -9.12
CA ALA A 16 -29.40 25.54 -9.68
C ALA A 16 -28.09 25.71 -8.89
N GLY A 17 -28.14 25.87 -7.56
CA GLY A 17 -26.93 26.28 -6.82
C GLY A 17 -26.71 25.68 -5.44
N ALA A 18 -27.37 24.58 -5.10
CA ALA A 18 -26.90 23.69 -4.04
C ALA A 18 -27.06 22.28 -4.60
N ALA A 19 -26.02 21.74 -5.22
CA ALA A 19 -25.89 20.31 -5.34
C ALA A 19 -25.87 19.82 -3.87
N LEU A 20 -26.97 19.20 -3.41
CA LEU A 20 -26.93 18.42 -2.19
C LEU A 20 -25.85 17.36 -2.43
N ALA A 21 -24.99 17.13 -1.46
CA ALA A 21 -24.03 16.04 -1.54
C ALA A 21 -24.81 14.74 -1.89
N GLU A 22 -24.26 13.95 -2.82
CA GLU A 22 -24.91 12.70 -3.27
C GLU A 22 -24.94 11.64 -2.15
N GLY A 23 -24.25 11.89 -1.03
CA GLY A 23 -24.15 11.06 0.15
C GLY A 23 -22.92 11.45 0.98
N LYS A 24 -22.71 10.75 2.09
CA LYS A 24 -21.61 10.96 3.01
C LYS A 24 -20.76 9.69 3.11
N VAL A 25 -19.44 9.79 2.92
CA VAL A 25 -18.51 8.67 2.95
C VAL A 25 -17.51 8.83 4.10
N GLY A 26 -17.43 7.80 4.94
CA GLY A 26 -16.41 7.70 5.97
C GLY A 26 -15.14 7.04 5.42
N VAL A 27 -13.99 7.67 5.62
CA VAL A 27 -12.67 7.16 5.19
C VAL A 27 -11.76 7.07 6.40
N ALA A 28 -11.43 5.84 6.83
CA ALA A 28 -10.57 5.58 7.97
C ALA A 28 -9.21 5.07 7.52
N MET A 29 -8.16 5.89 7.74
CA MET A 29 -6.76 5.56 7.40
C MET A 29 -5.95 5.22 8.66
N PRO A 30 -4.92 4.34 8.57
CA PRO A 30 -4.21 3.84 9.74
C PRO A 30 -3.33 4.90 10.40
N THR A 31 -2.53 5.65 9.63
CA THR A 31 -1.56 6.60 10.20
C THR A 31 -1.14 7.66 9.17
N GLN A 32 -0.53 8.74 9.66
CA GLN A 32 0.17 9.73 8.83
C GLN A 32 1.69 9.54 8.82
N ASP A 33 2.23 8.62 9.63
CA ASP A 33 3.66 8.41 9.75
C ASP A 33 4.29 7.76 8.51
N LEU A 34 3.49 7.02 7.72
CA LEU A 34 3.89 6.47 6.43
C LEU A 34 3.37 7.38 5.30
N GLN A 35 4.26 7.78 4.40
CA GLN A 35 3.95 8.76 3.35
C GLN A 35 2.76 8.35 2.49
N ARG A 36 2.69 7.07 2.11
CA ARG A 36 1.62 6.58 1.23
C ARG A 36 0.21 6.85 1.78
N TRP A 37 -0.02 6.70 3.11
CA TRP A 37 -1.35 6.93 3.69
C TRP A 37 -1.81 8.37 3.60
N ASN A 38 -0.87 9.33 3.61
CA ASN A 38 -1.19 10.74 3.35
C ASN A 38 -1.66 10.94 1.90
N GLN A 39 -1.01 10.27 0.94
CA GLN A 39 -1.38 10.30 -0.47
C GLN A 39 -2.72 9.58 -0.72
N ASP A 40 -2.89 8.38 -0.16
CA ASP A 40 -4.14 7.61 -0.27
C ASP A 40 -5.33 8.41 0.28
N GLY A 41 -5.23 8.93 1.50
CA GLY A 41 -6.31 9.70 2.12
C GLY A 41 -6.62 11.00 1.37
N ALA A 42 -5.59 11.72 0.93
CA ALA A 42 -5.77 12.96 0.17
C ALA A 42 -6.42 12.70 -1.20
N ASN A 43 -5.95 11.68 -1.94
CA ASN A 43 -6.53 11.28 -3.22
C ASN A 43 -7.97 10.80 -3.08
N MET A 44 -8.25 9.96 -2.06
CA MET A 44 -9.58 9.44 -1.78
C MET A 44 -10.55 10.60 -1.47
N LYS A 45 -10.16 11.49 -0.55
CA LYS A 45 -10.99 12.64 -0.19
C LYS A 45 -11.26 13.54 -1.39
N ALA A 46 -10.23 13.91 -2.15
CA ALA A 46 -10.38 14.80 -3.29
C ALA A 46 -11.30 14.23 -4.37
N GLN A 47 -11.14 12.94 -4.70
CA GLN A 47 -11.94 12.31 -5.76
C GLN A 47 -13.39 12.05 -5.32
N LEU A 48 -13.63 11.69 -4.05
CA LEU A 48 -15.00 11.54 -3.52
C LEU A 48 -15.71 12.90 -3.44
N GLU A 49 -15.01 13.98 -3.03
CA GLU A 49 -15.57 15.34 -3.03
C GLU A 49 -15.85 15.83 -4.46
N GLU A 50 -14.98 15.51 -5.43
CA GLU A 50 -15.21 15.81 -6.86
C GLU A 50 -16.43 15.06 -7.40
N ALA A 51 -16.66 13.83 -6.95
CA ALA A 51 -17.84 13.02 -7.27
C ALA A 51 -19.14 13.53 -6.57
N GLY A 52 -19.05 14.48 -5.65
CA GLY A 52 -20.19 15.11 -4.98
C GLY A 52 -20.47 14.60 -3.58
N TYR A 53 -19.65 13.75 -2.99
CA TYR A 53 -19.83 13.23 -1.65
C TYR A 53 -19.29 14.17 -0.56
N GLU A 54 -19.95 14.18 0.61
CA GLU A 54 -19.35 14.69 1.85
C GLU A 54 -18.39 13.63 2.41
N VAL A 55 -17.15 14.01 2.78
CA VAL A 55 -16.13 13.04 3.22
C VAL A 55 -15.68 13.30 4.66
N ILE A 56 -15.81 12.28 5.51
CA ILE A 56 -15.21 12.25 6.84
C ILE A 56 -13.91 11.43 6.75
N LEU A 57 -12.75 12.10 6.71
CA LEU A 57 -11.44 11.44 6.67
C LEU A 57 -10.79 11.48 8.05
N THR A 58 -10.35 10.34 8.56
CA THR A 58 -9.58 10.22 9.82
C THR A 58 -8.28 9.47 9.62
N TYR A 59 -7.32 9.74 10.53
CA TYR A 59 -6.07 9.00 10.67
C TYR A 59 -5.93 8.57 12.14
N SER A 60 -5.71 7.29 12.37
CA SER A 60 -5.78 6.72 13.72
C SER A 60 -4.42 6.55 14.40
N ASN A 61 -3.31 7.02 13.78
CA ASN A 61 -1.95 7.06 14.34
C ASN A 61 -1.43 5.69 14.80
N ASN A 62 -1.76 4.62 14.07
CA ASN A 62 -1.46 3.23 14.42
C ASN A 62 -2.03 2.79 15.80
N ASP A 63 -3.10 3.45 16.27
CA ASP A 63 -3.84 3.07 17.47
C ASP A 63 -5.18 2.43 17.08
N VAL A 64 -5.28 1.12 17.27
CA VAL A 64 -6.47 0.32 16.95
C VAL A 64 -7.70 0.81 17.71
N ALA A 65 -7.57 1.15 19.00
CA ALA A 65 -8.69 1.65 19.79
C ALA A 65 -9.21 2.99 19.26
N LYS A 66 -8.29 3.86 18.81
CA LYS A 66 -8.64 5.11 18.14
C LYS A 66 -9.34 4.83 16.80
N GLN A 67 -8.88 3.85 16.01
CA GLN A 67 -9.51 3.51 14.74
C GLN A 67 -10.94 3.00 14.95
N VAL A 68 -11.19 2.16 15.96
CA VAL A 68 -12.53 1.75 16.36
C VAL A 68 -13.40 2.97 16.69
N ALA A 69 -12.91 3.89 17.54
CA ALA A 69 -13.65 5.09 17.90
C ALA A 69 -13.90 6.03 16.71
N ASP A 70 -12.95 6.17 15.79
CA ASP A 70 -13.11 6.96 14.56
C ASP A 70 -14.24 6.36 13.68
N ILE A 71 -14.28 5.03 13.52
CA ILE A 71 -15.35 4.35 12.74
C ILE A 71 -16.69 4.44 13.46
N GLU A 72 -16.75 4.26 14.79
CA GLU A 72 -17.98 4.47 15.57
C GLU A 72 -18.54 5.89 15.37
N ASN A 73 -17.66 6.90 15.37
CA ASN A 73 -18.06 8.28 15.10
C ASN A 73 -18.61 8.46 13.68
N MET A 74 -18.04 7.78 12.67
CA MET A 74 -18.56 7.82 11.30
C MET A 74 -19.96 7.22 11.23
N ILE A 75 -20.19 6.07 11.87
CA ILE A 75 -21.52 5.42 11.96
C ILE A 75 -22.52 6.38 12.63
N LEU A 76 -22.17 6.99 13.76
CA LEU A 76 -23.01 7.97 14.48
C LEU A 76 -23.28 9.25 13.65
N ASN A 77 -22.42 9.59 12.71
CA ASN A 77 -22.62 10.69 11.76
C ASN A 77 -23.40 10.26 10.50
N GLU A 78 -23.97 9.04 10.51
CA GLU A 78 -24.86 8.53 9.47
C GLU A 78 -24.18 8.58 8.09
N VAL A 79 -22.97 7.99 7.98
CA VAL A 79 -22.30 7.83 6.67
C VAL A 79 -23.04 6.78 5.84
N ASP A 80 -23.10 6.98 4.52
CA ASP A 80 -23.76 6.08 3.58
C ASP A 80 -22.86 4.92 3.13
N ALA A 81 -21.52 5.08 3.29
CA ALA A 81 -20.53 4.03 3.03
C ALA A 81 -19.29 4.25 3.89
N LEU A 82 -18.58 3.16 4.20
CA LEU A 82 -17.28 3.16 4.87
C LEU A 82 -16.18 2.63 3.93
N VAL A 83 -15.06 3.35 3.88
CA VAL A 83 -13.81 2.94 3.24
C VAL A 83 -12.75 2.83 4.33
N VAL A 84 -12.26 1.62 4.59
CA VAL A 84 -11.44 1.33 5.77
C VAL A 84 -10.11 0.70 5.36
N ALA A 85 -9.01 1.41 5.62
CA ALA A 85 -7.66 0.85 5.64
C ALA A 85 -7.30 0.49 7.08
N SER A 86 -7.35 -0.80 7.44
CA SER A 86 -7.17 -1.23 8.82
C SER A 86 -5.71 -1.10 9.29
N ILE A 87 -5.54 -0.83 10.59
CA ILE A 87 -4.25 -1.01 11.28
C ILE A 87 -3.98 -2.50 11.43
N ASP A 88 -4.94 -3.21 12.02
CA ASP A 88 -4.98 -4.67 12.17
C ASP A 88 -6.28 -5.18 11.53
N GLY A 89 -6.15 -6.08 10.54
CA GLY A 89 -7.28 -6.58 9.76
C GLY A 89 -8.34 -7.30 10.61
N SER A 90 -7.95 -7.93 11.72
CA SER A 90 -8.81 -8.74 12.58
C SER A 90 -9.46 -7.96 13.73
N ALA A 91 -8.98 -6.75 14.02
CA ALA A 91 -9.37 -6.02 15.23
C ALA A 91 -10.68 -5.25 15.13
N LEU A 92 -11.20 -5.05 13.92
CA LEU A 92 -12.35 -4.15 13.67
C LEU A 92 -13.72 -4.85 13.62
N GLY A 93 -13.76 -6.17 13.79
CA GLY A 93 -14.97 -6.99 13.57
C GLY A 93 -16.20 -6.48 14.33
N THR A 94 -16.06 -6.05 15.58
CA THR A 94 -17.18 -5.57 16.40
C THR A 94 -17.78 -4.25 15.88
N VAL A 95 -16.94 -3.26 15.56
CA VAL A 95 -17.43 -1.96 15.07
C VAL A 95 -18.00 -2.08 13.65
N LEU A 96 -17.43 -2.96 12.82
CA LEU A 96 -17.95 -3.24 11.48
C LEU A 96 -19.29 -4.00 11.54
N ALA A 97 -19.50 -4.87 12.53
CA ALA A 97 -20.81 -5.48 12.74
C ALA A 97 -21.89 -4.42 13.03
N SER A 98 -21.57 -3.37 13.80
CA SER A 98 -22.48 -2.24 14.01
C SER A 98 -22.78 -1.48 12.72
N ALA A 99 -21.78 -1.26 11.86
CA ALA A 99 -22.02 -0.66 10.54
C ALA A 99 -22.98 -1.51 9.68
N LYS A 100 -22.81 -2.84 9.71
CA LYS A 100 -23.67 -3.78 9.00
C LYS A 100 -25.11 -3.77 9.55
N GLU A 101 -25.30 -3.67 10.88
CA GLU A 101 -26.61 -3.55 11.50
C GLU A 101 -27.36 -2.27 11.07
N GLU A 102 -26.63 -1.17 10.87
CA GLU A 102 -27.16 0.09 10.34
C GLU A 102 -27.30 0.09 8.79
N GLY A 103 -26.90 -0.99 8.12
CA GLY A 103 -26.98 -1.12 6.67
C GLY A 103 -25.92 -0.31 5.91
N ILE A 104 -24.84 0.08 6.56
CA ILE A 104 -23.73 0.84 5.97
C ILE A 104 -22.77 -0.14 5.29
N PRO A 105 -22.61 -0.09 3.96
CA PRO A 105 -21.68 -0.94 3.23
C PRO A 105 -20.22 -0.59 3.55
N VAL A 106 -19.36 -1.61 3.56
CA VAL A 106 -17.95 -1.49 3.94
C VAL A 106 -17.05 -1.95 2.78
N ILE A 107 -16.18 -1.07 2.34
CA ILE A 107 -15.08 -1.38 1.41
C ILE A 107 -13.78 -1.43 2.21
N ALA A 108 -13.13 -2.59 2.24
CA ALA A 108 -11.74 -2.69 2.67
C ALA A 108 -10.84 -1.99 1.64
N TYR A 109 -9.99 -1.08 2.11
CA TYR A 109 -9.09 -0.30 1.27
C TYR A 109 -7.65 -0.72 1.50
N ASP A 110 -6.96 -1.15 0.46
CA ASP A 110 -5.58 -1.62 0.45
C ASP A 110 -5.33 -2.84 1.36
N ARG A 111 -5.78 -2.83 2.62
CA ARG A 111 -5.63 -3.92 3.59
C ARG A 111 -6.93 -4.67 3.77
N LEU A 112 -6.87 -6.01 3.71
CA LEU A 112 -8.04 -6.87 3.88
C LEU A 112 -8.54 -6.81 5.33
N LEU A 113 -9.87 -6.68 5.49
CA LEU A 113 -10.54 -6.84 6.78
C LEU A 113 -10.86 -8.32 7.00
N THR A 114 -10.25 -8.91 8.03
CA THR A 114 -10.32 -10.36 8.33
C THR A 114 -11.26 -10.68 9.48
N ASP A 115 -11.61 -11.94 9.62
CA ASP A 115 -12.44 -12.50 10.70
C ASP A 115 -13.81 -11.82 10.88
N THR A 116 -14.36 -11.25 9.80
CA THR A 116 -15.67 -10.58 9.81
C THR A 116 -16.45 -10.84 8.53
N ASP A 117 -17.77 -10.91 8.63
CA ASP A 117 -18.68 -10.95 7.48
C ASP A 117 -19.22 -9.55 7.10
N ALA A 118 -18.80 -8.51 7.83
CA ALA A 118 -19.27 -7.13 7.69
C ALA A 118 -18.45 -6.31 6.68
N VAL A 119 -17.61 -6.93 5.86
CA VAL A 119 -16.94 -6.30 4.72
C VAL A 119 -17.63 -6.76 3.42
N ASP A 120 -17.99 -5.82 2.54
CA ASP A 120 -18.72 -6.13 1.32
C ASP A 120 -17.78 -6.31 0.13
N TYR A 121 -16.78 -5.45 0.01
CA TYR A 121 -15.82 -5.42 -1.08
C TYR A 121 -14.41 -5.10 -0.59
N TYR A 122 -13.43 -5.44 -1.42
CA TYR A 122 -12.04 -5.11 -1.20
C TYR A 122 -11.44 -4.44 -2.43
N ALA A 123 -10.73 -3.34 -2.25
CA ALA A 123 -10.00 -2.65 -3.29
C ALA A 123 -8.52 -2.55 -2.91
N THR A 124 -7.66 -3.10 -3.73
CA THR A 124 -6.21 -3.14 -3.48
C THR A 124 -5.43 -3.24 -4.81
N PHE A 125 -4.14 -3.44 -4.72
CA PHE A 125 -3.31 -3.89 -5.84
C PHE A 125 -3.17 -5.41 -5.83
N ASP A 126 -2.68 -5.99 -6.93
CA ASP A 126 -2.29 -7.41 -6.94
C ASP A 126 -1.05 -7.60 -6.05
N ASN A 127 -1.30 -7.99 -4.81
CA ASN A 127 -0.27 -8.07 -3.78
C ASN A 127 0.73 -9.21 -4.04
N TYR A 128 0.28 -10.32 -4.62
CA TYR A 128 1.18 -11.39 -5.03
C TYR A 128 2.09 -10.94 -6.18
N MET A 129 1.54 -10.21 -7.14
CA MET A 129 2.29 -9.63 -8.26
C MET A 129 3.35 -8.62 -7.77
N VAL A 130 3.08 -7.84 -6.72
CA VAL A 130 4.10 -6.95 -6.10
C VAL A 130 5.34 -7.74 -5.72
N GLY A 131 5.18 -8.84 -4.98
CA GLY A 131 6.30 -9.71 -4.61
C GLY A 131 6.96 -10.35 -5.83
N THR A 132 6.16 -10.83 -6.78
CA THR A 132 6.66 -11.43 -8.02
C THR A 132 7.53 -10.45 -8.82
N ILE A 133 7.14 -9.17 -8.89
CA ILE A 133 7.94 -8.10 -9.53
C ILE A 133 9.29 -7.94 -8.83
N GLN A 134 9.32 -7.89 -7.49
CA GLN A 134 10.56 -7.79 -6.71
C GLN A 134 11.48 -9.00 -6.94
N GLY A 135 10.91 -10.21 -6.88
CA GLY A 135 11.64 -11.44 -7.15
C GLY A 135 12.23 -11.50 -8.55
N ASN A 136 11.43 -11.17 -9.58
CA ASN A 136 11.88 -11.13 -10.96
C ASN A 136 12.94 -10.04 -11.19
N PHE A 137 12.81 -8.87 -10.57
CA PHE A 137 13.84 -7.83 -10.65
C PHE A 137 15.21 -8.35 -10.17
N ILE A 138 15.24 -9.03 -9.02
CA ILE A 138 16.46 -9.65 -8.48
C ILE A 138 16.95 -10.74 -9.44
N LYS A 139 16.07 -11.64 -9.89
CA LYS A 139 16.40 -12.73 -10.80
C LYS A 139 17.07 -12.23 -12.08
N ASP A 140 16.48 -11.23 -12.71
CA ASP A 140 16.95 -10.66 -13.98
C ASP A 140 18.24 -9.84 -13.77
N LYS A 141 18.33 -9.07 -12.67
CA LYS A 141 19.50 -8.25 -12.36
C LYS A 141 20.78 -9.07 -12.18
N PHE A 142 20.68 -10.26 -11.61
CA PHE A 142 21.80 -11.17 -11.36
C PHE A 142 21.88 -12.32 -12.37
N ASP A 143 21.03 -12.29 -13.41
CA ASP A 143 20.93 -13.36 -14.42
C ASP A 143 20.90 -14.76 -13.78
N LEU A 144 20.05 -14.92 -12.75
CA LEU A 144 20.06 -16.14 -11.92
C LEU A 144 19.76 -17.41 -12.70
N ASP A 145 19.11 -17.33 -13.86
CA ASP A 145 18.88 -18.48 -14.72
C ASP A 145 20.20 -19.03 -15.30
N ASN A 146 21.12 -18.14 -15.69
CA ASN A 146 22.32 -18.51 -16.46
C ASN A 146 23.62 -18.40 -15.65
N THR A 147 23.67 -17.55 -14.59
CA THR A 147 24.87 -17.33 -13.80
C THR A 147 25.41 -18.62 -13.15
N THR A 148 26.73 -18.71 -13.03
CA THR A 148 27.43 -19.72 -12.22
C THR A 148 27.92 -19.16 -10.88
N GLU A 149 27.76 -17.85 -10.68
CA GLU A 149 28.14 -17.17 -9.45
C GLU A 149 27.14 -17.45 -8.31
N THR A 150 27.59 -17.29 -7.09
CA THR A 150 26.76 -17.35 -5.89
C THR A 150 26.69 -15.98 -5.26
N TYR A 151 25.47 -15.53 -4.94
CA TYR A 151 25.22 -14.24 -4.33
C TYR A 151 24.63 -14.41 -2.94
N THR A 152 25.00 -13.47 -2.04
CA THR A 152 24.45 -13.43 -0.68
C THR A 152 23.18 -12.57 -0.65
N MET A 153 22.18 -13.02 0.09
CA MET A 153 20.89 -12.34 0.21
C MET A 153 20.43 -12.31 1.67
N GLU A 154 19.80 -11.22 2.09
CA GLU A 154 19.00 -11.18 3.31
C GLU A 154 17.54 -10.81 2.99
N VAL A 155 16.63 -11.31 3.82
CA VAL A 155 15.18 -11.22 3.59
C VAL A 155 14.52 -10.42 4.72
N PHE A 156 13.65 -9.50 4.35
CA PHE A 156 12.76 -8.77 5.25
C PHE A 156 11.31 -9.04 4.87
N GLY A 157 10.47 -9.25 5.88
CA GLY A 157 9.01 -9.38 5.74
C GLY A 157 8.32 -8.12 6.21
N GLY A 158 7.11 -7.88 5.71
CA GLY A 158 6.25 -6.80 6.16
C GLY A 158 5.58 -7.09 7.51
N SER A 159 4.62 -6.25 7.90
CA SER A 159 3.94 -6.40 9.19
C SER A 159 3.05 -7.66 9.22
N PRO A 160 3.15 -8.50 10.26
CA PRO A 160 2.38 -9.75 10.33
C PRO A 160 0.88 -9.55 10.62
N ASP A 161 0.46 -8.34 11.03
CA ASP A 161 -0.93 -7.93 11.19
C ASP A 161 -1.57 -7.38 9.91
N ASP A 162 -0.79 -7.31 8.83
CA ASP A 162 -1.23 -6.93 7.49
C ASP A 162 -1.20 -8.16 6.56
N ASN A 163 -2.38 -8.61 6.15
CA ASN A 163 -2.52 -9.78 5.28
C ASN A 163 -1.72 -9.65 3.95
N ASN A 164 -1.52 -8.43 3.45
CA ASN A 164 -0.79 -8.18 2.22
C ASN A 164 0.68 -8.58 2.33
N ALA A 165 1.28 -8.42 3.52
CA ALA A 165 2.69 -8.74 3.75
C ALA A 165 3.03 -10.20 3.42
N LEU A 166 2.08 -11.11 3.67
CA LEU A 166 2.24 -12.53 3.34
C LEU A 166 2.23 -12.75 1.81
N TYR A 167 1.34 -12.06 1.08
CA TYR A 167 1.30 -12.15 -0.39
C TYR A 167 2.55 -11.57 -1.04
N PHE A 168 3.06 -10.43 -0.55
CA PHE A 168 4.33 -9.86 -1.03
C PHE A 168 5.48 -10.84 -0.82
N TYR A 169 5.57 -11.41 0.37
CA TYR A 169 6.59 -12.41 0.68
C TYR A 169 6.47 -13.64 -0.22
N GLN A 170 5.25 -14.21 -0.35
CA GLN A 170 5.01 -15.40 -1.14
C GLN A 170 5.36 -15.19 -2.62
N GLY A 171 4.90 -14.06 -3.21
CA GLY A 171 5.19 -13.73 -4.61
C GLY A 171 6.69 -13.61 -4.90
N ALA A 172 7.46 -12.99 -4.01
CA ALA A 172 8.91 -12.91 -4.15
C ALA A 172 9.60 -14.25 -3.89
N TRP A 173 9.14 -14.98 -2.86
CA TRP A 173 9.74 -16.25 -2.47
C TRP A 173 9.53 -17.35 -3.51
N ASP A 174 8.38 -17.42 -4.15
CA ASP A 174 8.11 -18.39 -5.22
C ASP A 174 9.05 -18.19 -6.43
N VAL A 175 9.49 -16.97 -6.69
CA VAL A 175 10.51 -16.68 -7.71
C VAL A 175 11.92 -17.06 -7.23
N LEU A 176 12.27 -16.73 -5.98
CA LEU A 176 13.67 -16.77 -5.50
C LEU A 176 14.04 -18.10 -4.83
N SER A 177 13.10 -18.83 -4.24
CA SER A 177 13.38 -20.08 -3.51
C SER A 177 14.11 -21.15 -4.34
N PRO A 178 13.83 -21.34 -5.65
CA PRO A 178 14.59 -22.31 -6.46
C PRO A 178 16.08 -21.97 -6.55
N TYR A 179 16.43 -20.68 -6.49
CA TYR A 179 17.83 -20.24 -6.53
C TYR A 179 18.50 -20.36 -5.17
N VAL A 180 17.75 -20.25 -4.09
CA VAL A 180 18.23 -20.57 -2.72
C VAL A 180 18.47 -22.07 -2.60
N GLU A 181 17.55 -22.91 -3.06
CA GLU A 181 17.67 -24.38 -3.04
C GLU A 181 18.85 -24.88 -3.89
N SER A 182 19.10 -24.25 -5.03
CA SER A 182 20.26 -24.59 -5.89
C SER A 182 21.59 -24.02 -5.41
N GLY A 183 21.60 -23.15 -4.39
CA GLY A 183 22.80 -22.51 -3.83
C GLY A 183 23.33 -21.33 -4.66
N LYS A 184 22.59 -20.84 -5.66
CA LYS A 184 22.93 -19.60 -6.38
C LYS A 184 22.66 -18.37 -5.52
N LEU A 185 21.66 -18.43 -4.63
CA LEU A 185 21.41 -17.47 -3.59
C LEU A 185 21.67 -18.10 -2.22
N VAL A 186 22.39 -17.40 -1.36
CA VAL A 186 22.72 -17.84 0.00
C VAL A 186 22.23 -16.79 1.01
N VAL A 187 21.23 -17.16 1.81
CA VAL A 187 20.82 -16.35 2.95
C VAL A 187 21.75 -16.68 4.12
N LYS A 188 22.79 -15.82 4.36
CA LYS A 188 23.82 -16.11 5.37
C LYS A 188 23.23 -16.27 6.77
N SER A 189 22.18 -15.51 7.11
CA SER A 189 21.49 -15.64 8.39
C SER A 189 20.68 -16.93 8.52
N GLY A 190 20.33 -17.59 7.41
CA GLY A 190 19.39 -18.70 7.36
C GLY A 190 17.94 -18.31 7.69
N GLN A 191 17.65 -17.02 7.84
CA GLN A 191 16.34 -16.49 8.22
C GLN A 191 15.50 -16.30 6.96
N THR A 192 14.76 -17.32 6.58
CA THR A 192 13.92 -17.36 5.39
C THR A 192 12.42 -17.52 5.70
N ASP A 193 12.07 -17.74 6.94
CA ASP A 193 10.68 -17.85 7.38
C ASP A 193 10.06 -16.46 7.54
N PHE A 194 8.83 -16.27 7.02
CA PHE A 194 8.14 -14.97 7.06
C PHE A 194 8.07 -14.37 8.47
N GLN A 195 7.68 -15.18 9.47
CA GLN A 195 7.52 -14.69 10.85
C GLN A 195 8.85 -14.24 11.45
N THR A 196 9.95 -14.89 11.09
CA THR A 196 11.30 -14.53 11.53
C THR A 196 11.78 -13.22 10.86
N CYS A 197 11.35 -12.97 9.63
CA CYS A 197 11.76 -11.79 8.85
C CYS A 197 10.81 -10.60 9.01
N ALA A 198 9.63 -10.80 9.61
CA ALA A 198 8.57 -9.80 9.71
C ALA A 198 8.95 -8.61 10.58
N ILE A 199 8.54 -7.41 10.15
CA ILE A 199 8.74 -6.14 10.87
C ILE A 199 7.36 -5.57 11.22
N LEU A 200 7.01 -5.63 12.49
CA LEU A 200 5.72 -5.16 12.99
C LEU A 200 5.52 -3.67 12.69
N GLY A 201 4.31 -3.30 12.27
CA GLY A 201 3.92 -1.92 11.99
C GLY A 201 4.68 -1.27 10.82
N TRP A 202 5.42 -2.06 10.00
CA TRP A 202 6.23 -1.54 8.89
C TRP A 202 7.30 -0.52 9.35
N GLY A 203 7.86 -0.71 10.57
CA GLY A 203 8.72 0.23 11.26
C GLY A 203 10.09 0.40 10.60
N THR A 204 10.44 1.64 10.20
CA THR A 204 11.75 1.97 9.63
C THR A 204 12.88 1.71 10.63
N ASP A 205 12.70 2.13 11.90
CA ASP A 205 13.72 1.97 12.95
C ASP A 205 13.94 0.49 13.30
N ASP A 206 12.86 -0.32 13.28
CA ASP A 206 12.93 -1.76 13.54
C ASP A 206 13.64 -2.49 12.39
N ALA A 207 13.40 -2.07 11.15
CA ALA A 207 14.12 -2.57 9.98
C ALA A 207 15.62 -2.20 10.05
N GLN A 208 15.96 -0.98 10.47
CA GLN A 208 17.33 -0.57 10.70
C GLN A 208 17.98 -1.44 11.78
N ALA A 209 17.34 -1.61 12.93
CA ALA A 209 17.87 -2.42 14.03
C ALA A 209 18.06 -3.89 13.60
N ARG A 210 17.14 -4.45 12.80
CA ARG A 210 17.31 -5.80 12.24
C ARG A 210 18.51 -5.87 11.31
N MET A 211 18.71 -4.89 10.42
CA MET A 211 19.86 -4.86 9.51
C MET A 211 21.18 -4.71 10.28
N ASP A 212 21.24 -3.85 11.31
CA ASP A 212 22.41 -3.70 12.21
C ASP A 212 22.79 -5.05 12.84
N ASN A 213 21.79 -5.82 13.31
CA ASN A 213 21.99 -7.14 13.87
C ASN A 213 22.50 -8.14 12.84
N LEU A 214 21.94 -8.13 11.61
CA LEU A 214 22.38 -9.01 10.52
C LEU A 214 23.84 -8.70 10.14
N LEU A 215 24.19 -7.43 9.97
CA LEU A 215 25.56 -7.01 9.66
C LEU A 215 26.54 -7.45 10.74
N THR A 216 26.20 -7.27 11.99
CA THR A 216 27.06 -7.63 13.12
C THR A 216 27.26 -9.15 13.21
N ALA A 217 26.21 -9.93 13.02
CA ALA A 217 26.24 -11.38 13.25
C ALA A 217 26.79 -12.18 12.07
N TYR A 218 26.52 -11.74 10.83
CA TYR A 218 26.76 -12.56 9.63
C TYR A 218 27.68 -11.90 8.59
N TYR A 219 27.94 -10.59 8.72
CA TYR A 219 28.74 -9.78 7.78
C TYR A 219 29.89 -9.06 8.49
N SER A 220 30.42 -9.68 9.56
CA SER A 220 31.52 -9.13 10.37
C SER A 220 32.87 -9.02 9.61
N ASP A 221 32.95 -9.61 8.43
CA ASP A 221 34.08 -9.46 7.49
C ASP A 221 34.11 -8.09 6.78
N GLY A 222 33.07 -7.26 6.99
CA GLY A 222 32.96 -5.93 6.40
C GLY A 222 32.49 -5.94 4.94
N VAL A 223 31.98 -7.07 4.44
CA VAL A 223 31.37 -7.18 3.10
C VAL A 223 29.85 -7.18 3.27
N ALA A 224 29.15 -6.24 2.62
CA ALA A 224 27.68 -6.21 2.63
C ALA A 224 27.08 -7.44 1.92
N PRO A 225 25.82 -7.80 2.19
CA PRO A 225 25.09 -8.72 1.31
C PRO A 225 25.02 -8.16 -0.12
N ASP A 226 24.95 -9.04 -1.12
CA ASP A 226 24.73 -8.61 -2.52
C ASP A 226 23.30 -8.13 -2.75
N ILE A 227 22.35 -8.71 -2.01
CA ILE A 227 20.91 -8.48 -2.18
C ILE A 227 20.24 -8.32 -0.81
N VAL A 228 19.31 -7.36 -0.72
CA VAL A 228 18.34 -7.30 0.37
C VAL A 228 16.94 -7.23 -0.21
N LEU A 229 16.18 -8.33 -0.06
CA LEU A 229 14.77 -8.36 -0.39
C LEU A 229 14.02 -7.56 0.69
N SER A 230 13.58 -6.36 0.37
CA SER A 230 12.77 -5.50 1.21
C SER A 230 11.37 -5.36 0.61
N PRO A 231 10.30 -5.64 1.37
CA PRO A 231 8.94 -5.63 0.82
C PRO A 231 8.40 -4.23 0.55
N ASN A 232 8.90 -3.18 1.24
CA ASN A 232 8.46 -1.81 1.01
C ASN A 232 9.56 -0.77 1.28
N ASP A 233 9.26 0.48 0.99
CA ASP A 233 10.19 1.61 1.08
C ASP A 233 10.51 2.03 2.52
N SER A 234 9.56 1.93 3.45
CA SER A 234 9.84 2.23 4.87
C SER A 234 10.93 1.32 5.42
N LEU A 235 10.85 0.01 5.11
CA LEU A 235 11.88 -0.94 5.51
C LEU A 235 13.19 -0.73 4.73
N ALA A 236 13.10 -0.49 3.41
CA ALA A 236 14.26 -0.19 2.56
C ALA A 236 15.03 1.06 3.06
N LEU A 237 14.32 2.06 3.59
CA LEU A 237 14.94 3.23 4.21
C LEU A 237 15.74 2.86 5.46
N GLY A 238 15.16 2.06 6.36
CA GLY A 238 15.86 1.56 7.55
C GLY A 238 17.10 0.75 7.21
N ILE A 239 16.99 -0.15 6.23
CA ILE A 239 18.10 -0.94 5.70
C ILE A 239 19.20 -0.02 5.13
N THR A 240 18.82 0.95 4.32
CA THR A 240 19.75 1.94 3.75
C THR A 240 20.46 2.75 4.82
N ASN A 241 19.74 3.18 5.88
CA ASN A 241 20.32 3.90 7.01
C ASN A 241 21.35 3.06 7.76
N SER A 242 21.07 1.78 8.01
CA SER A 242 21.99 0.84 8.66
C SER A 242 23.28 0.68 7.85
N LEU A 243 23.17 0.45 6.54
CA LEU A 243 24.31 0.28 5.64
C LEU A 243 25.19 1.55 5.58
N LYS A 244 24.57 2.73 5.48
CA LYS A 244 25.28 4.02 5.52
C LYS A 244 25.96 4.24 6.87
N ALA A 245 25.32 3.91 7.98
CA ALA A 245 25.89 4.02 9.33
C ALA A 245 27.05 3.05 9.54
N ALA A 246 27.02 1.88 8.93
CA ALA A 246 28.12 0.91 8.91
C ALA A 246 29.33 1.34 8.04
N GLY A 247 29.16 2.41 7.25
CA GLY A 247 30.23 3.02 6.43
C GLY A 247 30.36 2.45 5.04
N PHE A 248 29.39 1.66 4.54
CA PHE A 248 29.42 1.16 3.17
C PHE A 248 29.29 2.31 2.16
N THR A 249 30.16 2.29 1.17
CA THR A 249 30.13 3.23 0.03
C THR A 249 29.08 2.82 -0.98
N LEU A 250 28.73 3.71 -1.91
CA LEU A 250 27.75 3.42 -2.95
C LEU A 250 28.10 2.18 -3.79
N GLU A 251 29.40 1.96 -4.04
CA GLU A 251 29.88 0.81 -4.82
C GLU A 251 29.70 -0.53 -4.08
N GLU A 252 29.56 -0.48 -2.75
CA GLU A 252 29.40 -1.64 -1.88
C GLU A 252 27.93 -1.89 -1.51
N PHE A 253 27.00 -1.01 -1.97
CA PHE A 253 25.60 -1.14 -1.62
C PHE A 253 24.95 -2.34 -2.30
N PRO A 254 24.14 -3.11 -1.55
CA PRO A 254 23.37 -4.22 -2.12
C PRO A 254 22.29 -3.74 -3.09
N VAL A 255 21.78 -4.66 -3.89
CA VAL A 255 20.51 -4.47 -4.58
C VAL A 255 19.38 -4.55 -3.56
N ILE A 256 18.74 -3.42 -3.27
CA ILE A 256 17.63 -3.31 -2.32
C ILE A 256 16.35 -3.12 -3.11
N THR A 257 15.32 -3.97 -2.86
CA THR A 257 13.98 -3.79 -3.39
C THR A 257 13.14 -2.88 -2.49
N GLY A 258 11.99 -2.44 -2.98
CA GLY A 258 11.02 -1.65 -2.23
C GLY A 258 9.66 -1.65 -2.88
N GLN A 259 8.73 -0.91 -2.32
CA GLN A 259 7.36 -0.70 -2.78
C GLN A 259 6.86 0.64 -2.23
N ASP A 260 5.96 1.30 -2.95
CA ASP A 260 5.25 2.56 -2.67
C ASP A 260 5.89 3.79 -3.33
N CYS A 261 7.13 3.73 -3.79
CA CYS A 261 7.86 4.84 -4.42
C CYS A 261 7.85 6.12 -3.58
N ASP A 262 8.10 6.00 -2.27
CA ASP A 262 8.20 7.15 -1.37
C ASP A 262 9.26 8.15 -1.86
N VAL A 263 9.03 9.45 -1.62
CA VAL A 263 9.95 10.52 -2.09
C VAL A 263 11.40 10.26 -1.69
N THR A 264 11.65 9.89 -0.43
CA THR A 264 13.00 9.63 0.07
C THR A 264 13.63 8.42 -0.64
N ASN A 265 12.84 7.36 -0.86
CA ASN A 265 13.30 6.14 -1.50
C ASN A 265 13.49 6.33 -3.00
N THR A 266 12.62 7.09 -3.65
CA THR A 266 12.81 7.49 -5.05
C THR A 266 14.12 8.29 -5.21
N LYS A 267 14.44 9.20 -4.28
CA LYS A 267 15.77 9.87 -4.26
C LYS A 267 16.92 8.88 -4.06
N ASN A 268 16.75 7.87 -3.21
CA ASN A 268 17.74 6.82 -3.05
C ASN A 268 17.90 5.98 -4.34
N ILE A 269 16.81 5.72 -5.09
CA ILE A 269 16.88 5.07 -6.40
C ILE A 269 17.69 5.92 -7.40
N ILE A 270 17.39 7.21 -7.48
CA ILE A 270 18.10 8.17 -8.36
C ILE A 270 19.59 8.24 -7.98
N ALA A 271 19.89 8.20 -6.67
CA ALA A 271 21.26 8.25 -6.15
C ALA A 271 21.99 6.89 -6.19
N GLY A 272 21.30 5.78 -6.45
CA GLY A 272 21.87 4.43 -6.54
C GLY A 272 21.93 3.65 -5.21
N TYR A 273 21.35 4.15 -4.12
CA TYR A 273 21.29 3.47 -2.81
C TYR A 273 20.14 2.46 -2.67
N GLN A 274 19.17 2.50 -3.58
CA GLN A 274 18.09 1.53 -3.71
C GLN A 274 17.94 1.18 -5.18
N ALA A 275 17.63 -0.08 -5.50
CA ALA A 275 17.64 -0.53 -6.89
C ALA A 275 16.31 -0.29 -7.60
N MET A 276 15.19 -0.50 -6.90
CA MET A 276 13.86 -0.37 -7.44
C MET A 276 12.82 -0.18 -6.33
N SER A 277 11.64 0.28 -6.70
CA SER A 277 10.44 0.27 -5.85
C SER A 277 9.23 -0.09 -6.70
N VAL A 278 8.34 -0.93 -6.19
CA VAL A 278 7.08 -1.22 -6.87
C VAL A 278 6.13 -0.04 -6.71
N PHE A 279 5.75 0.54 -7.83
CA PHE A 279 4.84 1.69 -7.88
C PHE A 279 3.39 1.22 -7.84
N LYS A 280 2.69 1.69 -6.82
CA LYS A 280 1.25 1.56 -6.64
C LYS A 280 0.63 2.96 -6.71
N ASP A 281 0.06 3.33 -7.85
CA ASP A 281 -0.54 4.66 -8.04
C ASP A 281 -1.79 4.82 -7.17
N THR A 282 -1.65 5.52 -6.06
CA THR A 282 -2.74 5.76 -5.09
C THR A 282 -3.93 6.51 -5.71
N ARG A 283 -3.71 7.27 -6.79
CA ARG A 283 -4.77 7.94 -7.55
C ARG A 283 -5.65 6.92 -8.27
N THR A 284 -5.04 5.88 -8.84
CA THR A 284 -5.75 4.80 -9.53
C THR A 284 -6.61 4.00 -8.55
N LEU A 285 -6.07 3.65 -7.37
CA LEU A 285 -6.82 2.93 -6.35
C LEU A 285 -8.00 3.78 -5.83
N ALA A 286 -7.77 5.07 -5.54
CA ALA A 286 -8.84 5.99 -5.15
C ALA A 286 -9.93 6.08 -6.22
N THR A 287 -9.56 6.23 -7.51
CA THR A 287 -10.51 6.25 -8.63
C THR A 287 -11.38 4.99 -8.67
N GLN A 288 -10.77 3.83 -8.39
CA GLN A 288 -11.51 2.57 -8.38
C GLN A 288 -12.49 2.51 -7.22
N VAL A 289 -12.09 2.95 -6.03
CA VAL A 289 -12.99 2.97 -4.87
C VAL A 289 -14.14 3.95 -5.06
N VAL A 290 -13.92 5.13 -5.65
CA VAL A 290 -15.01 6.05 -6.00
C VAL A 290 -16.05 5.36 -6.91
N LYS A 291 -15.61 4.63 -7.94
CA LYS A 291 -16.52 3.84 -8.79
C LYS A 291 -17.29 2.77 -8.02
N MET A 292 -16.65 2.14 -7.02
CA MET A 292 -17.32 1.15 -6.18
C MET A 292 -18.36 1.81 -5.26
N VAL A 293 -18.04 2.96 -4.66
CA VAL A 293 -18.98 3.76 -3.85
C VAL A 293 -20.18 4.19 -4.70
N ASP A 294 -19.94 4.76 -5.88
CA ASP A 294 -21.00 5.17 -6.81
C ASP A 294 -21.93 3.98 -7.17
N ALA A 295 -21.35 2.82 -7.48
CA ALA A 295 -22.11 1.63 -7.82
C ALA A 295 -22.96 1.14 -6.64
N ILE A 296 -22.37 1.07 -5.43
CA ILE A 296 -23.07 0.66 -4.20
C ILE A 296 -24.26 1.59 -3.92
N LEU A 297 -24.02 2.89 -3.89
CA LEU A 297 -25.05 3.86 -3.49
C LEU A 297 -26.13 4.06 -4.56
N SER A 298 -25.83 3.83 -5.83
CA SER A 298 -26.81 3.84 -6.92
C SER A 298 -27.53 2.50 -7.11
N GLY A 299 -27.10 1.43 -6.44
CA GLY A 299 -27.62 0.07 -6.62
C GLY A 299 -27.21 -0.57 -7.96
N ALA A 300 -26.12 -0.09 -8.57
CA ALA A 300 -25.53 -0.66 -9.78
C ALA A 300 -24.62 -1.84 -9.44
N GLU A 301 -24.18 -2.57 -10.47
CA GLU A 301 -23.17 -3.64 -10.30
C GLU A 301 -21.82 -3.06 -9.90
N VAL A 302 -21.30 -3.52 -8.77
CA VAL A 302 -20.00 -3.05 -8.25
C VAL A 302 -18.87 -3.68 -9.07
N PRO A 303 -17.92 -2.87 -9.62
CA PRO A 303 -16.83 -3.41 -10.40
C PRO A 303 -15.86 -4.21 -9.51
N VAL A 304 -15.66 -5.49 -9.85
CA VAL A 304 -14.69 -6.40 -9.25
C VAL A 304 -14.01 -7.20 -10.35
N ASN A 305 -12.77 -7.64 -10.14
CA ASN A 305 -12.03 -8.48 -11.08
C ASN A 305 -11.42 -9.73 -10.43
N ASP A 306 -11.63 -9.91 -9.12
CA ASP A 306 -11.24 -11.12 -8.38
C ASP A 306 -12.35 -11.51 -7.38
N THR A 307 -12.74 -12.78 -7.41
CA THR A 307 -13.76 -13.36 -6.54
C THR A 307 -13.33 -14.69 -5.93
N GLU A 308 -12.03 -15.00 -5.97
CA GLU A 308 -11.50 -16.30 -5.57
C GLU A 308 -10.32 -16.20 -4.60
N THR A 309 -9.52 -15.13 -4.67
CA THR A 309 -8.20 -15.07 -4.01
C THR A 309 -8.28 -14.65 -2.53
N TYR A 310 -9.11 -13.65 -2.20
CA TYR A 310 -9.05 -13.01 -0.91
C TYR A 310 -10.09 -13.55 0.08
N ASP A 311 -9.77 -14.74 0.65
CA ASP A 311 -10.52 -15.32 1.78
C ASP A 311 -10.11 -14.58 3.07
N ASN A 312 -11.10 -13.99 3.75
CA ASN A 312 -10.87 -13.22 4.96
C ASN A 312 -11.07 -14.03 6.26
N GLY A 313 -11.12 -15.37 6.14
CA GLY A 313 -11.39 -16.28 7.26
C GLY A 313 -12.86 -16.57 7.49
N VAL A 314 -13.78 -15.81 6.90
CA VAL A 314 -15.24 -15.98 6.98
C VAL A 314 -15.85 -16.18 5.61
N LYS A 315 -15.37 -15.47 4.63
CA LYS A 315 -15.82 -15.54 3.23
C LYS A 315 -14.73 -15.08 2.27
N VAL A 316 -14.86 -15.46 1.00
CA VAL A 316 -14.13 -14.80 -0.07
C VAL A 316 -14.75 -13.41 -0.31
N VAL A 317 -13.95 -12.36 -0.21
CA VAL A 317 -14.40 -10.97 -0.41
C VAL A 317 -14.23 -10.59 -1.88
N PRO A 318 -15.30 -10.23 -2.59
CA PRO A 318 -15.19 -9.74 -3.96
C PRO A 318 -14.27 -8.54 -4.03
N SER A 319 -13.24 -8.60 -4.89
CA SER A 319 -12.12 -7.67 -4.87
C SER A 319 -11.90 -7.01 -6.21
N TYR A 320 -11.36 -5.79 -6.19
CA TYR A 320 -10.76 -5.16 -7.36
C TYR A 320 -9.26 -4.99 -7.15
N LEU A 321 -8.47 -5.62 -8.00
CA LEU A 321 -7.02 -5.60 -7.97
C LEU A 321 -6.51 -4.65 -9.05
N CYS A 322 -5.88 -3.55 -8.63
CA CYS A 322 -5.14 -2.66 -9.51
C CYS A 322 -3.79 -3.30 -9.86
N GLU A 323 -3.30 -3.04 -11.06
CA GLU A 323 -2.03 -3.56 -11.54
C GLU A 323 -0.86 -2.74 -10.97
N PRO A 324 0.10 -3.37 -10.26
CA PRO A 324 1.32 -2.70 -9.84
C PRO A 324 2.37 -2.72 -10.96
N VAL A 325 3.24 -1.71 -10.98
CA VAL A 325 4.40 -1.67 -11.87
C VAL A 325 5.65 -1.33 -11.05
N PHE A 326 6.88 -1.55 -11.56
CA PHE A 326 8.06 -1.12 -10.83
C PHE A 326 8.66 0.16 -11.39
N ALA A 327 9.26 0.96 -10.52
CA ALA A 327 10.09 2.10 -10.86
C ALA A 327 11.55 1.83 -10.48
N ASP A 328 12.48 2.18 -11.36
CA ASP A 328 13.91 2.19 -11.11
C ASP A 328 14.55 3.45 -11.71
N ALA A 329 15.89 3.52 -11.70
CA ALA A 329 16.63 4.67 -12.23
C ALA A 329 16.41 4.90 -13.74
N SER A 330 15.91 3.91 -14.49
CA SER A 330 15.71 4.02 -15.94
C SER A 330 14.34 4.57 -16.32
N ASN A 331 13.31 4.43 -15.45
CA ASN A 331 11.92 4.74 -15.79
C ASN A 331 11.19 5.66 -14.78
N TYR A 332 11.79 6.02 -13.64
CA TYR A 332 11.16 6.88 -12.63
C TYR A 332 10.67 8.22 -13.21
N GLN A 333 11.39 8.78 -14.20
CA GLN A 333 11.01 10.03 -14.84
C GLN A 333 9.61 9.91 -15.48
N GLU A 334 9.40 8.88 -16.30
CA GLU A 334 8.13 8.64 -16.98
C GLU A 334 7.02 8.30 -15.98
N LEU A 335 7.30 7.34 -15.08
CA LEU A 335 6.27 6.80 -14.18
C LEU A 335 5.86 7.77 -13.07
N LEU A 336 6.80 8.55 -12.51
CA LEU A 336 6.53 9.35 -11.33
C LEU A 336 6.46 10.85 -11.61
N ILE A 337 7.26 11.38 -12.55
CA ILE A 337 7.28 12.82 -12.84
C ILE A 337 6.35 13.16 -14.00
N ASP A 338 6.52 12.55 -15.16
CA ASP A 338 5.77 12.88 -16.36
C ASP A 338 4.29 12.49 -16.22
N SER A 339 3.99 11.46 -15.40
CA SER A 339 2.62 11.09 -15.00
C SER A 339 1.96 12.13 -14.06
N GLY A 340 2.74 13.06 -13.49
CA GLY A 340 2.27 14.03 -12.50
C GLY A 340 2.03 13.47 -11.11
N TYR A 341 2.59 12.29 -10.76
CA TYR A 341 2.51 11.74 -9.42
C TYR A 341 3.37 12.54 -8.44
N TYR A 342 4.59 12.88 -8.86
CA TYR A 342 5.49 13.82 -8.18
C TYR A 342 5.90 14.96 -9.11
N THR A 343 6.29 16.09 -8.51
CA THR A 343 7.00 17.13 -9.25
C THR A 343 8.50 16.85 -9.28
N ALA A 344 9.20 17.37 -10.28
CA ALA A 344 10.66 17.27 -10.34
C ALA A 344 11.34 17.90 -9.11
N GLU A 345 10.74 18.95 -8.51
CA GLU A 345 11.25 19.61 -7.30
C GLU A 345 11.15 18.72 -6.06
N GLN A 346 10.09 17.90 -5.94
CA GLN A 346 9.95 16.95 -4.82
C GLN A 346 11.04 15.88 -4.86
N LEU A 347 11.48 15.49 -6.06
CA LEU A 347 12.51 14.46 -6.27
C LEU A 347 13.93 15.06 -6.47
N ALA A 348 14.07 16.38 -6.56
CA ALA A 348 15.38 17.02 -6.56
C ALA A 348 16.09 16.77 -5.22
N GLY A 349 17.41 16.46 -5.28
CA GLY A 349 18.27 16.15 -4.14
C GLY A 349 18.59 17.35 -3.25
#